data_b8cf0c1638d7d7b3ad15d7949ca6ebdb
#
_entry.id   b8cf0c1638d7d7b3ad15d7949ca6ebdb
#
_cell.length_a   1.000
_cell.length_b   1.000
_cell.length_c   1.000
_cell.angle_alpha   90.00
_cell.angle_beta   90.00
_cell.angle_gamma   90.00
#
_symmetry.space_group_name_H-M   'P 1'
#
loop_
_entity.id
_entity.type
_entity.pdbx_description
1 polymer ?
#
loop_
_entity_poly.entity_id
_entity_poly.type
_entity_poly.pdbx_seq_one_letter_code
_entity_poly.pdbx_strand_id
1 'polypeptide(L)'
;MKNFDINNLVRDNVKVLKPYSSARDEFEDFDTANMVFLDANENPYQNGVNRYPDPQQASVKVVLAKNKGLSPKQILLGNGSDEVLDLLFRAFCEPKEDNVISLPPTYGMYGVLANINNVEHKEILLSESFQPRVEAILEAVTPNTKIIFLCSPNNPTGNSFTTESVTTILEKFNGFVVIDEAYIDFSEKASWLAKLDQYPNLIITQTLSKAYGLAGIRLGICYGSPEVIAVLNKIKPPYNVNELTQQRALERLKDQSKIDNEITSIIAQREALLQVLNQVSFVEKIYPTEANFILVKVDDANKRYDELIVKGIVIRNRTTQPLCENCLRFTIGTEEENKKLMNALKEIS
;
A
#
# COMPACT_ATOMS: atom_id res chain seq x y z
N MET A 1 6.68 14.56 22.13
CA MET A 1 7.42 14.34 20.88
C MET A 1 8.58 15.29 20.81
N LYS A 2 9.79 14.79 20.51
CA LYS A 2 10.93 15.61 20.10
C LYS A 2 10.50 16.41 18.87
N ASN A 3 11.05 17.61 18.66
CA ASN A 3 10.72 18.47 17.53
C ASN A 3 10.99 17.72 16.21
N PHE A 4 9.94 17.12 15.65
CA PHE A 4 10.01 16.56 14.28
C PHE A 4 10.05 17.73 13.30
N ASP A 5 11.08 17.76 12.46
CA ASP A 5 11.22 18.76 11.41
C ASP A 5 11.47 18.03 10.08
N ILE A 6 10.51 18.10 9.19
CA ILE A 6 10.58 17.51 7.86
C ILE A 6 11.80 17.98 7.07
N ASN A 7 12.26 19.22 7.28
CA ASN A 7 13.40 19.78 6.55
C ASN A 7 14.70 19.00 6.81
N ASN A 8 14.80 18.28 7.95
CA ASN A 8 15.95 17.43 8.25
C ASN A 8 15.90 16.08 7.50
N LEU A 9 14.75 15.73 6.92
CA LEU A 9 14.55 14.47 6.22
C LEU A 9 14.51 14.62 4.70
N VAL A 10 14.11 15.79 4.19
CA VAL A 10 14.06 16.05 2.74
C VAL A 10 15.48 16.15 2.19
N ARG A 11 15.75 15.48 1.08
CA ARG A 11 17.04 15.58 0.36
C ARG A 11 17.30 17.01 -0.09
N ASP A 12 18.56 17.45 -0.01
CA ASP A 12 18.92 18.85 -0.30
C ASP A 12 18.58 19.28 -1.73
N ASN A 13 18.79 18.40 -2.71
CA ASN A 13 18.39 18.67 -4.10
C ASN A 13 16.87 18.83 -4.26
N VAL A 14 16.05 18.12 -3.46
CA VAL A 14 14.58 18.23 -3.48
C VAL A 14 14.12 19.51 -2.77
N LYS A 15 14.81 19.95 -1.71
CA LYS A 15 14.51 21.24 -1.05
C LYS A 15 14.53 22.40 -2.02
N VAL A 16 15.59 22.49 -2.84
CA VAL A 16 15.82 23.60 -3.78
C VAL A 16 15.11 23.42 -5.12
N LEU A 17 14.54 22.24 -5.37
CA LEU A 17 13.87 21.94 -6.64
C LEU A 17 12.65 22.85 -6.81
N LYS A 18 12.62 23.55 -7.96
CA LYS A 18 11.39 24.19 -8.45
C LYS A 18 10.56 23.12 -9.18
N PRO A 19 9.34 22.83 -8.71
CA PRO A 19 8.50 21.86 -9.39
C PRO A 19 8.23 22.29 -10.83
N TYR A 20 8.01 21.31 -11.71
CA TYR A 20 7.45 21.61 -13.02
C TYR A 20 6.05 22.19 -12.81
N SER A 21 5.77 23.37 -13.35
CA SER A 21 4.45 23.97 -13.42
C SER A 21 3.89 23.76 -14.82
N SER A 22 2.73 23.16 -14.93
CA SER A 22 1.97 23.17 -16.16
C SER A 22 1.18 24.48 -16.26
N ALA A 23 0.82 24.93 -17.47
CA ALA A 23 -0.03 26.10 -17.61
C ALA A 23 -1.37 25.90 -16.85
N ARG A 24 -1.84 24.66 -16.71
CA ARG A 24 -3.07 24.34 -15.94
C ARG A 24 -2.91 24.57 -14.44
N ASP A 25 -1.72 24.39 -13.88
CA ASP A 25 -1.44 24.71 -12.47
C ASP A 25 -1.46 26.24 -12.22
N GLU A 26 -1.17 27.04 -13.25
CA GLU A 26 -1.18 28.49 -13.15
C GLU A 26 -2.61 29.08 -13.14
N PHE A 27 -3.62 28.31 -13.53
CA PHE A 27 -5.00 28.75 -13.66
C PHE A 27 -5.98 28.02 -12.71
N GLU A 28 -5.49 27.42 -11.61
CA GLU A 28 -6.35 26.72 -10.62
C GLU A 28 -7.47 27.61 -10.05
N ASP A 29 -7.22 28.92 -9.92
CA ASP A 29 -8.17 29.89 -9.34
C ASP A 29 -9.12 30.52 -10.38
N PHE A 30 -9.04 30.15 -11.64
CA PHE A 30 -9.86 30.74 -12.70
C PHE A 30 -11.03 29.84 -13.10
N ASP A 31 -12.15 30.46 -13.49
CA ASP A 31 -13.23 29.73 -14.16
C ASP A 31 -12.76 29.29 -15.56
N THR A 32 -12.30 28.05 -15.62
CA THR A 32 -11.75 27.47 -16.85
C THR A 32 -12.82 27.03 -17.87
N ALA A 33 -14.10 27.11 -17.53
CA ALA A 33 -15.19 26.61 -18.38
C ALA A 33 -15.24 27.27 -19.78
N ASN A 34 -14.77 28.51 -19.88
CA ASN A 34 -14.75 29.29 -21.12
C ASN A 34 -13.35 29.51 -21.71
N MET A 35 -12.32 28.81 -21.16
CA MET A 35 -10.96 28.98 -21.64
C MET A 35 -10.63 28.05 -22.80
N VAL A 36 -9.86 28.56 -23.76
CA VAL A 36 -9.28 27.77 -24.85
C VAL A 36 -7.83 27.47 -24.52
N PHE A 37 -7.54 26.18 -24.21
CA PHE A 37 -6.20 25.73 -23.88
C PHE A 37 -5.42 25.39 -25.16
N LEU A 38 -4.34 26.16 -25.43
CA LEU A 38 -3.42 25.98 -26.56
C LEU A 38 -1.96 25.92 -26.06
N ASP A 39 -1.76 25.37 -24.87
CA ASP A 39 -0.53 25.46 -24.08
C ASP A 39 0.33 24.18 -24.15
N ALA A 40 -0.26 23.03 -24.40
CA ALA A 40 0.39 21.73 -24.20
C ALA A 40 0.64 20.93 -25.50
N ASN A 41 0.53 21.56 -26.66
CA ASN A 41 0.75 20.95 -28.00
C ASN A 41 -0.10 19.68 -28.26
N GLU A 42 -1.25 19.58 -27.62
CA GLU A 42 -2.15 18.45 -27.74
C GLU A 42 -2.88 18.43 -29.07
N ASN A 43 -3.30 17.26 -29.52
CA ASN A 43 -4.21 17.16 -30.67
C ASN A 43 -5.57 17.78 -30.30
N PRO A 44 -6.07 18.76 -31.05
CA PRO A 44 -7.34 19.46 -30.72
C PRO A 44 -8.59 18.63 -30.97
N TYR A 45 -8.52 17.56 -31.75
CA TYR A 45 -9.68 16.77 -32.14
C TYR A 45 -10.11 15.83 -31.03
N GLN A 46 -11.36 15.99 -30.59
CA GLN A 46 -11.91 15.26 -29.43
C GLN A 46 -12.04 13.75 -29.73
N ASN A 47 -11.48 12.95 -28.84
CA ASN A 47 -11.62 11.50 -28.80
C ASN A 47 -11.80 10.95 -27.37
N GLY A 48 -12.07 11.84 -26.41
CA GLY A 48 -12.26 11.51 -24.99
C GLY A 48 -10.99 11.50 -24.15
N VAL A 49 -9.81 11.41 -24.78
CA VAL A 49 -8.50 11.33 -24.09
C VAL A 49 -7.41 12.13 -24.84
N ASN A 50 -7.79 13.04 -25.71
CA ASN A 50 -6.86 13.85 -26.50
C ASN A 50 -6.19 14.98 -25.70
N ARG A 51 -6.64 15.23 -24.48
CA ARG A 51 -6.08 16.24 -23.56
C ARG A 51 -5.38 15.58 -22.38
N TYR A 52 -4.32 16.20 -21.89
CA TYR A 52 -3.71 15.79 -20.63
C TYR A 52 -4.73 15.83 -19.50
N PRO A 53 -4.67 14.86 -18.56
CA PRO A 53 -5.56 14.85 -17.40
C PRO A 53 -5.22 15.97 -16.42
N ASP A 54 -6.06 16.13 -15.39
CA ASP A 54 -5.73 16.99 -14.25
C ASP A 54 -4.46 16.48 -13.56
N PRO A 55 -3.37 17.27 -13.53
CA PRO A 55 -2.10 16.87 -12.91
C PRO A 55 -2.19 16.68 -11.40
N GLN A 56 -3.19 17.31 -10.76
CA GLN A 56 -3.41 17.24 -9.32
C GLN A 56 -4.48 16.21 -8.92
N GLN A 57 -5.20 15.62 -9.87
CA GLN A 57 -6.29 14.66 -9.65
C GLN A 57 -7.33 15.18 -8.64
N ALA A 58 -7.64 16.47 -8.71
CA ALA A 58 -8.44 17.19 -7.71
C ALA A 58 -9.79 16.52 -7.43
N SER A 59 -10.52 16.12 -8.47
CA SER A 59 -11.83 15.47 -8.35
C SER A 59 -11.73 14.15 -7.56
N VAL A 60 -10.71 13.33 -7.81
CA VAL A 60 -10.50 12.05 -7.09
C VAL A 60 -10.13 12.33 -5.64
N LYS A 61 -9.21 13.28 -5.40
CA LYS A 61 -8.79 13.67 -4.04
C LYS A 61 -9.94 14.21 -3.20
N VAL A 62 -10.84 15.01 -3.78
CA VAL A 62 -12.02 15.54 -3.07
C VAL A 62 -12.93 14.41 -2.60
N VAL A 63 -13.19 13.41 -3.44
CA VAL A 63 -14.02 12.26 -3.06
C VAL A 63 -13.33 11.42 -1.98
N LEU A 64 -12.04 11.13 -2.14
CA LEU A 64 -11.26 10.38 -1.13
C LEU A 64 -11.21 11.12 0.19
N ALA A 65 -10.94 12.43 0.17
CA ALA A 65 -10.87 13.27 1.37
C ALA A 65 -12.20 13.25 2.12
N LYS A 66 -13.33 13.42 1.41
CA LYS A 66 -14.67 13.33 2.00
C LYS A 66 -14.92 11.97 2.64
N ASN A 67 -14.58 10.87 1.95
CA ASN A 67 -14.82 9.51 2.44
C ASN A 67 -13.96 9.15 3.66
N LYS A 68 -12.77 9.75 3.78
CA LYS A 68 -11.81 9.46 4.87
C LYS A 68 -11.76 10.55 5.96
N GLY A 69 -12.53 11.64 5.83
CA GLY A 69 -12.54 12.75 6.79
C GLY A 69 -11.25 13.57 6.80
N LEU A 70 -10.59 13.70 5.64
CA LEU A 70 -9.30 14.38 5.47
C LEU A 70 -9.40 15.61 4.57
N SER A 71 -8.33 16.40 4.50
CA SER A 71 -8.16 17.45 3.49
C SER A 71 -7.56 16.87 2.19
N PRO A 72 -7.95 17.33 1.00
CA PRO A 72 -7.27 16.99 -0.25
C PRO A 72 -5.76 17.28 -0.25
N LYS A 73 -5.32 18.26 0.56
CA LYS A 73 -3.89 18.60 0.74
C LYS A 73 -3.08 17.53 1.48
N GLN A 74 -3.75 16.57 2.12
CA GLN A 74 -3.14 15.43 2.80
C GLN A 74 -3.05 14.19 1.90
N ILE A 75 -3.37 14.31 0.60
CA ILE A 75 -3.50 13.18 -0.33
C ILE A 75 -2.60 13.38 -1.55
N LEU A 76 -1.82 12.34 -1.89
CA LEU A 76 -1.13 12.22 -3.17
C LEU A 76 -1.53 10.90 -3.83
N LEU A 77 -1.71 10.92 -5.15
CA LEU A 77 -2.05 9.74 -5.95
C LEU A 77 -0.88 9.32 -6.83
N GLY A 78 -0.69 8.00 -6.97
CA GLY A 78 0.36 7.41 -7.80
C GLY A 78 -0.14 6.22 -8.63
N ASN A 79 0.66 5.81 -9.62
CA ASN A 79 0.41 4.59 -10.42
C ASN A 79 0.63 3.32 -9.59
N GLY A 80 -0.34 2.97 -8.76
CA GLY A 80 -0.25 1.98 -7.70
C GLY A 80 0.53 2.52 -6.49
N SER A 81 0.47 1.78 -5.38
CA SER A 81 1.25 2.11 -4.18
C SER A 81 2.76 2.05 -4.44
N ASP A 82 3.21 1.30 -5.45
CA ASP A 82 4.63 1.18 -5.76
C ASP A 82 5.25 2.51 -6.20
N GLU A 83 4.55 3.32 -7.03
CA GLU A 83 5.01 4.67 -7.37
C GLU A 83 5.03 5.58 -6.13
N VAL A 84 4.01 5.48 -5.28
CA VAL A 84 3.96 6.23 -4.02
C VAL A 84 5.16 5.91 -3.14
N LEU A 85 5.46 4.62 -2.95
CA LEU A 85 6.61 4.17 -2.18
C LEU A 85 7.92 4.65 -2.81
N ASP A 86 8.09 4.56 -4.13
CA ASP A 86 9.29 5.04 -4.83
C ASP A 86 9.51 6.56 -4.63
N LEU A 87 8.44 7.34 -4.69
CA LEU A 87 8.50 8.78 -4.41
C LEU A 87 9.03 9.09 -3.00
N LEU A 88 8.70 8.25 -1.99
CA LEU A 88 9.23 8.41 -0.63
C LEU A 88 10.76 8.22 -0.60
N PHE A 89 11.28 7.18 -1.26
CA PHE A 89 12.73 6.99 -1.39
C PHE A 89 13.38 8.19 -2.07
N ARG A 90 12.85 8.62 -3.19
CA ARG A 90 13.40 9.72 -3.99
C ARG A 90 13.34 11.08 -3.30
N ALA A 91 12.36 11.29 -2.42
CA ALA A 91 12.21 12.53 -1.68
C ALA A 91 13.09 12.61 -0.43
N PHE A 92 13.26 11.48 0.29
CA PHE A 92 13.74 11.48 1.65
C PHE A 92 15.01 10.66 1.89
N CYS A 93 15.46 9.84 0.94
CA CYS A 93 16.64 9.00 1.12
C CYS A 93 17.76 9.42 0.16
N GLU A 94 18.89 9.88 0.66
CA GLU A 94 20.08 10.15 -0.15
C GLU A 94 20.74 8.82 -0.53
N PRO A 95 20.93 8.54 -1.86
CA PRO A 95 21.56 7.31 -2.31
C PRO A 95 22.95 7.12 -1.74
N LYS A 96 23.30 5.87 -1.38
CA LYS A 96 24.60 5.44 -0.78
C LYS A 96 24.88 5.97 0.63
N GLU A 97 24.06 6.86 1.17
CA GLU A 97 24.25 7.46 2.49
C GLU A 97 23.18 7.01 3.46
N ASP A 98 21.92 7.04 3.04
CA ASP A 98 20.79 6.77 3.91
C ASP A 98 20.34 5.30 3.87
N ASN A 99 19.57 4.92 4.88
CA ASN A 99 18.99 3.60 4.97
C ASN A 99 17.52 3.62 5.38
N VAL A 100 16.85 2.51 5.09
CA VAL A 100 15.48 2.24 5.49
C VAL A 100 15.40 0.90 6.21
N ILE A 101 14.38 0.74 7.05
CA ILE A 101 14.11 -0.50 7.78
C ILE A 101 12.80 -1.10 7.28
N SER A 102 12.77 -2.41 7.03
CA SER A 102 11.54 -3.19 6.86
C SER A 102 11.55 -4.44 7.74
N LEU A 103 10.40 -5.08 7.88
CA LEU A 103 10.17 -6.13 8.87
C LEU A 103 9.79 -7.47 8.19
N PRO A 104 10.74 -8.21 7.59
CA PRO A 104 10.43 -9.53 7.01
C PRO A 104 9.90 -10.55 8.04
N PRO A 105 9.01 -11.46 7.59
CA PRO A 105 8.44 -11.58 6.25
C PRO A 105 7.44 -10.46 5.99
N THR A 106 7.63 -9.71 4.90
CA THR A 106 6.77 -8.58 4.56
C THR A 106 6.70 -8.36 3.03
N TYR A 107 6.12 -7.26 2.58
CA TYR A 107 6.02 -6.90 1.18
C TYR A 107 7.39 -6.64 0.56
N GLY A 108 7.76 -7.45 -0.44
CA GLY A 108 9.12 -7.45 -0.99
C GLY A 108 9.53 -6.19 -1.77
N MET A 109 8.56 -5.33 -2.16
CA MET A 109 8.87 -4.12 -2.92
C MET A 109 9.68 -3.10 -2.12
N TYR A 110 9.65 -3.11 -0.79
CA TYR A 110 10.48 -2.20 0.00
C TYR A 110 11.97 -2.41 -0.30
N GLY A 111 12.44 -3.66 -0.30
CA GLY A 111 13.82 -4.00 -0.67
C GLY A 111 14.14 -3.74 -2.15
N VAL A 112 13.19 -4.05 -3.04
CA VAL A 112 13.36 -3.76 -4.48
C VAL A 112 13.54 -2.26 -4.72
N LEU A 113 12.69 -1.41 -4.11
CA LEU A 113 12.76 0.03 -4.26
C LEU A 113 14.00 0.62 -3.59
N ALA A 114 14.42 0.09 -2.44
CA ALA A 114 15.68 0.48 -1.81
C ALA A 114 16.87 0.22 -2.76
N ASN A 115 16.93 -0.97 -3.37
CA ASN A 115 17.96 -1.30 -4.35
C ASN A 115 17.93 -0.40 -5.59
N ILE A 116 16.73 -0.15 -6.18
CA ILE A 116 16.57 0.74 -7.33
C ILE A 116 17.09 2.15 -7.02
N ASN A 117 16.81 2.66 -5.81
CA ASN A 117 17.24 3.98 -5.37
C ASN A 117 18.65 3.99 -4.76
N ASN A 118 19.35 2.84 -4.74
CA ASN A 118 20.68 2.70 -4.14
C ASN A 118 20.76 3.19 -2.69
N VAL A 119 19.73 2.79 -1.90
CA VAL A 119 19.57 3.07 -0.47
C VAL A 119 19.79 1.76 0.30
N GLU A 120 20.53 1.81 1.41
CA GLU A 120 20.73 0.63 2.25
C GLU A 120 19.40 0.13 2.82
N HIS A 121 19.12 -1.18 2.66
CA HIS A 121 17.93 -1.83 3.20
C HIS A 121 18.29 -2.69 4.40
N LYS A 122 17.87 -2.28 5.59
CA LYS A 122 18.01 -3.05 6.84
C LYS A 122 16.76 -3.87 7.09
N GLU A 123 16.95 -5.15 7.33
CA GLU A 123 15.88 -6.10 7.59
C GLU A 123 15.90 -6.53 9.05
N ILE A 124 14.83 -6.25 9.78
CA ILE A 124 14.62 -6.68 11.16
C ILE A 124 13.47 -7.68 11.17
N LEU A 125 13.76 -8.95 11.38
CA LEU A 125 12.74 -10.00 11.35
C LEU A 125 11.62 -9.72 12.36
N LEU A 126 10.39 -9.99 11.95
CA LEU A 126 9.26 -10.09 12.87
C LEU A 126 9.51 -11.18 13.93
N SER A 127 8.75 -11.17 15.01
CA SER A 127 8.71 -12.25 15.98
C SER A 127 8.03 -13.50 15.38
N GLU A 128 8.07 -14.62 16.07
CA GLU A 128 7.35 -15.86 15.70
C GLU A 128 5.82 -15.68 15.61
N SER A 129 5.29 -14.68 16.32
CA SER A 129 3.87 -14.27 16.24
C SER A 129 3.62 -13.20 15.19
N PHE A 130 4.60 -12.91 14.32
CA PHE A 130 4.57 -11.90 13.28
C PHE A 130 4.27 -10.48 13.79
N GLN A 131 4.79 -10.15 14.98
CA GLN A 131 4.72 -8.79 15.54
C GLN A 131 6.07 -8.08 15.44
N PRO A 132 6.09 -6.74 15.35
CA PRO A 132 7.33 -5.96 15.37
C PRO A 132 8.14 -6.18 16.65
N ARG A 133 9.44 -6.41 16.50
CA ARG A 133 10.40 -6.47 17.61
C ARG A 133 10.92 -5.05 17.87
N VAL A 134 10.12 -4.27 18.60
CA VAL A 134 10.29 -2.82 18.74
C VAL A 134 11.69 -2.43 19.20
N GLU A 135 12.24 -3.13 20.22
CA GLU A 135 13.58 -2.87 20.75
C GLU A 135 14.65 -3.08 19.66
N ALA A 136 14.60 -4.20 18.94
CA ALA A 136 15.55 -4.49 17.87
C ALA A 136 15.44 -3.50 16.69
N ILE A 137 14.23 -3.04 16.39
CA ILE A 137 14.00 -2.00 15.37
C ILE A 137 14.68 -0.70 15.80
N LEU A 138 14.46 -0.26 17.03
CA LEU A 138 15.01 0.99 17.56
C LEU A 138 16.54 0.94 17.73
N GLU A 139 17.11 -0.21 18.08
CA GLU A 139 18.56 -0.46 18.14
C GLU A 139 19.22 -0.40 16.75
N ALA A 140 18.51 -0.82 15.68
CA ALA A 140 19.02 -0.76 14.32
C ALA A 140 18.96 0.65 13.69
N VAL A 141 18.25 1.60 14.31
CA VAL A 141 18.17 2.99 13.86
C VAL A 141 19.53 3.68 13.98
N THR A 142 19.91 4.37 12.92
CA THR A 142 21.11 5.25 12.87
C THR A 142 20.70 6.65 12.50
N PRO A 143 21.57 7.65 12.58
CA PRO A 143 21.30 9.00 12.07
C PRO A 143 20.88 9.05 10.60
N ASN A 144 21.30 8.04 9.82
CA ASN A 144 21.00 7.92 8.39
C ASN A 144 19.72 7.08 8.12
N THR A 145 19.02 6.61 9.15
CA THR A 145 17.75 5.90 8.96
C THR A 145 16.64 6.92 8.71
N LYS A 146 16.04 6.88 7.53
CA LYS A 146 15.02 7.85 7.11
C LYS A 146 13.60 7.33 7.21
N ILE A 147 13.40 6.03 6.93
CA ILE A 147 12.06 5.43 6.84
C ILE A 147 12.04 4.06 7.52
N ILE A 148 10.99 3.81 8.30
CA ILE A 148 10.61 2.47 8.76
C ILE A 148 9.29 2.09 8.09
N PHE A 149 9.27 0.97 7.35
CA PHE A 149 8.08 0.44 6.69
C PHE A 149 7.37 -0.59 7.56
N LEU A 150 6.08 -0.37 7.80
CA LEU A 150 5.19 -1.26 8.56
C LEU A 150 4.01 -1.66 7.68
N CYS A 151 3.98 -2.90 7.19
CA CYS A 151 2.83 -3.42 6.44
C CYS A 151 1.79 -3.94 7.44
N SER A 152 0.61 -3.34 7.51
CA SER A 152 -0.41 -3.73 8.50
C SER A 152 -1.84 -3.45 8.00
N PRO A 153 -2.63 -4.49 7.70
CA PRO A 153 -2.33 -5.92 7.80
C PRO A 153 -1.17 -6.36 6.92
N ASN A 154 -0.30 -7.24 7.47
CA ASN A 154 0.95 -7.62 6.82
C ASN A 154 0.75 -8.64 5.69
N ASN A 155 1.52 -8.53 4.64
CA ASN A 155 1.63 -9.51 3.57
C ASN A 155 3.04 -10.14 3.61
N PRO A 156 3.18 -11.47 3.85
CA PRO A 156 2.17 -12.51 3.58
C PRO A 156 1.41 -13.03 4.81
N THR A 157 1.62 -12.52 6.00
CA THR A 157 1.18 -13.14 7.24
C THR A 157 -0.28 -12.89 7.60
N GLY A 158 -0.89 -11.81 7.05
CA GLY A 158 -2.32 -11.50 7.19
C GLY A 158 -2.70 -10.75 8.47
N ASN A 159 -1.86 -10.74 9.48
CA ASN A 159 -2.13 -10.09 10.77
C ASN A 159 -1.84 -8.59 10.76
N SER A 160 -2.54 -7.84 11.58
CA SER A 160 -2.18 -6.46 11.91
C SER A 160 -1.19 -6.40 13.06
N PHE A 161 -0.37 -5.35 13.07
CA PHE A 161 0.51 -5.06 14.18
C PHE A 161 -0.26 -4.46 15.36
N THR A 162 0.28 -4.62 16.58
CA THR A 162 -0.34 -4.06 17.77
C THR A 162 -0.23 -2.54 17.77
N THR A 163 -1.26 -1.87 18.26
CA THR A 163 -1.27 -0.40 18.38
C THR A 163 -0.12 0.10 19.24
N GLU A 164 0.22 -0.64 20.30
CA GLU A 164 1.33 -0.31 21.21
C GLU A 164 2.68 -0.30 20.47
N SER A 165 2.98 -1.36 19.71
CA SER A 165 4.23 -1.45 18.93
C SER A 165 4.37 -0.30 17.93
N VAL A 166 3.31 -0.04 17.16
CA VAL A 166 3.31 1.03 16.16
C VAL A 166 3.43 2.40 16.81
N THR A 167 2.69 2.65 17.90
CA THR A 167 2.76 3.91 18.66
C THR A 167 4.16 4.14 19.21
N THR A 168 4.78 3.10 19.80
CA THR A 168 6.13 3.21 20.35
C THR A 168 7.16 3.58 19.28
N ILE A 169 7.05 2.98 18.08
CA ILE A 169 7.94 3.31 16.95
C ILE A 169 7.71 4.77 16.52
N LEU A 170 6.46 5.20 16.33
CA LEU A 170 6.11 6.58 15.96
C LEU A 170 6.66 7.62 16.95
N GLU A 171 6.60 7.33 18.25
CA GLU A 171 7.04 8.26 19.30
C GLU A 171 8.56 8.31 19.47
N LYS A 172 9.27 7.20 19.23
CA LYS A 172 10.70 7.09 19.49
C LYS A 172 11.58 7.28 18.27
N PHE A 173 11.03 7.13 17.06
CA PHE A 173 11.75 7.31 15.82
C PHE A 173 11.59 8.74 15.28
N ASN A 174 12.69 9.38 14.89
CA ASN A 174 12.68 10.76 14.38
C ASN A 174 12.60 10.84 12.84
N GLY A 175 12.57 9.70 12.13
CA GLY A 175 12.31 9.61 10.69
C GLY A 175 10.84 9.28 10.42
N PHE A 176 10.50 9.00 9.16
CA PHE A 176 9.14 8.64 8.77
C PHE A 176 8.81 7.19 9.11
N VAL A 177 7.62 6.98 9.67
CA VAL A 177 6.99 5.66 9.80
C VAL A 177 5.93 5.56 8.71
N VAL A 178 6.16 4.69 7.74
CA VAL A 178 5.22 4.42 6.64
C VAL A 178 4.41 3.19 6.98
N ILE A 179 3.12 3.35 7.18
CA ILE A 179 2.19 2.23 7.41
C ILE A 179 1.52 1.90 6.09
N ASP A 180 1.83 0.73 5.55
CA ASP A 180 1.19 0.23 4.34
C ASP A 180 -0.10 -0.51 4.72
N GLU A 181 -1.21 0.13 4.47
CA GLU A 181 -2.57 -0.32 4.76
C GLU A 181 -3.28 -0.89 3.51
N ALA A 182 -2.55 -1.55 2.61
CA ALA A 182 -3.15 -2.12 1.40
C ALA A 182 -4.33 -3.08 1.66
N TYR A 183 -4.45 -3.63 2.87
CA TYR A 183 -5.47 -4.61 3.25
C TYR A 183 -6.39 -4.16 4.38
N ILE A 184 -6.29 -2.90 4.82
CA ILE A 184 -7.01 -2.40 6.00
C ILE A 184 -8.54 -2.51 5.88
N ASP A 185 -9.09 -2.38 4.69
CA ASP A 185 -10.53 -2.45 4.45
C ASP A 185 -11.14 -3.84 4.76
N PHE A 186 -10.32 -4.89 4.94
CA PHE A 186 -10.74 -6.24 5.33
C PHE A 186 -10.60 -6.51 6.84
N SER A 187 -10.03 -5.56 7.59
CA SER A 187 -9.78 -5.63 9.03
C SER A 187 -10.88 -4.93 9.82
N GLU A 188 -11.16 -5.45 11.02
CA GLU A 188 -12.01 -4.77 11.98
C GLU A 188 -11.29 -3.62 12.71
N LYS A 189 -9.96 -3.53 12.57
CA LYS A 189 -9.16 -2.47 13.19
C LYS A 189 -9.34 -1.16 12.46
N ALA A 190 -9.36 -0.09 13.22
CA ALA A 190 -9.38 1.26 12.66
C ALA A 190 -8.08 1.57 11.90
N SER A 191 -8.20 2.21 10.75
CA SER A 191 -7.05 2.76 10.01
C SER A 191 -6.28 3.78 10.85
N TRP A 192 -4.96 3.81 10.69
CA TRP A 192 -4.08 4.82 11.27
C TRP A 192 -4.35 6.23 10.74
N LEU A 193 -5.16 6.38 9.69
CA LEU A 193 -5.63 7.69 9.19
C LEU A 193 -6.27 8.54 10.32
N ALA A 194 -6.97 7.91 11.26
CA ALA A 194 -7.56 8.61 12.41
C ALA A 194 -6.51 9.28 13.32
N LYS A 195 -5.23 8.92 13.18
CA LYS A 195 -4.12 9.47 13.98
C LYS A 195 -3.14 10.31 13.15
N LEU A 196 -3.45 10.58 11.89
CA LEU A 196 -2.54 11.27 10.97
C LEU A 196 -2.12 12.65 11.49
N ASP A 197 -3.05 13.41 12.06
CA ASP A 197 -2.77 14.74 12.61
C ASP A 197 -2.05 14.71 13.98
N GLN A 198 -1.98 13.54 14.63
CA GLN A 198 -1.30 13.37 15.92
C GLN A 198 0.20 13.10 15.74
N TYR A 199 0.60 12.51 14.61
CA TYR A 199 1.97 12.09 14.35
C TYR A 199 2.48 12.70 13.04
N PRO A 200 3.24 13.80 13.09
CA PRO A 200 3.73 14.48 11.89
C PRO A 200 4.71 13.64 11.05
N ASN A 201 5.27 12.58 11.63
CA ASN A 201 6.13 11.60 10.97
C ASN A 201 5.38 10.36 10.43
N LEU A 202 4.05 10.33 10.54
CA LEU A 202 3.24 9.26 10.02
C LEU A 202 2.92 9.49 8.53
N ILE A 203 3.17 8.47 7.72
CA ILE A 203 2.72 8.39 6.34
C ILE A 203 1.94 7.08 6.20
N ILE A 204 0.81 7.13 5.49
CA ILE A 204 -0.01 5.95 5.25
C ILE A 204 -0.13 5.74 3.75
N THR A 205 0.06 4.50 3.30
CA THR A 205 -0.22 4.11 1.93
C THR A 205 -1.41 3.18 1.86
N GLN A 206 -2.30 3.44 0.91
CA GLN A 206 -3.45 2.59 0.58
C GLN A 206 -3.53 2.38 -0.93
N THR A 207 -4.38 1.46 -1.38
CA THR A 207 -4.52 1.14 -2.80
C THR A 207 -5.96 0.80 -3.16
N LEU A 208 -6.38 1.18 -4.36
CA LEU A 208 -7.65 0.72 -4.90
C LEU A 208 -7.56 -0.70 -5.53
N SER A 209 -6.39 -1.31 -5.52
CA SER A 209 -6.15 -2.62 -6.14
C SER A 209 -6.77 -3.81 -5.39
N LYS A 210 -7.10 -3.67 -4.10
CA LYS A 210 -7.56 -4.76 -3.25
C LYS A 210 -9.08 -4.67 -2.99
N ALA A 211 -9.49 -4.06 -1.91
CA ALA A 211 -10.89 -3.95 -1.52
C ALA A 211 -11.78 -3.26 -2.57
N TYR A 212 -11.25 -2.30 -3.27
CA TYR A 212 -11.99 -1.57 -4.32
C TYR A 212 -12.08 -2.33 -5.66
N GLY A 213 -11.36 -3.46 -5.82
CA GLY A 213 -11.42 -4.28 -7.04
C GLY A 213 -10.84 -3.62 -8.29
N LEU A 214 -9.96 -2.64 -8.15
CA LEU A 214 -9.43 -1.82 -9.25
C LEU A 214 -7.93 -2.07 -9.53
N ALA A 215 -7.46 -3.31 -9.38
CA ALA A 215 -6.05 -3.65 -9.62
C ALA A 215 -5.56 -3.25 -11.03
N GLY A 216 -6.43 -3.32 -12.03
CA GLY A 216 -6.08 -3.06 -13.44
C GLY A 216 -5.83 -1.58 -13.75
N ILE A 217 -6.42 -0.63 -13.00
CA ILE A 217 -6.23 0.81 -13.25
C ILE A 217 -5.00 1.40 -12.57
N ARG A 218 -4.31 0.61 -11.70
CA ARG A 218 -3.07 1.03 -11.05
C ARG A 218 -3.22 2.35 -10.29
N LEU A 219 -4.03 2.42 -9.23
CA LEU A 219 -4.16 3.62 -8.39
C LEU A 219 -3.79 3.32 -6.93
N GLY A 220 -2.73 3.96 -6.47
CA GLY A 220 -2.26 3.99 -5.08
C GLY A 220 -2.43 5.37 -4.47
N ILE A 221 -2.50 5.42 -3.17
CA ILE A 221 -2.77 6.63 -2.40
C ILE A 221 -1.73 6.76 -1.31
N CYS A 222 -1.16 7.96 -1.17
CA CYS A 222 -0.37 8.38 -0.02
C CYS A 222 -1.18 9.37 0.80
N TYR A 223 -1.21 9.18 2.09
CA TYR A 223 -1.73 10.14 3.05
C TYR A 223 -0.58 10.58 3.97
N GLY A 224 -0.47 11.88 4.18
CA GLY A 224 0.56 12.48 5.03
C GLY A 224 0.19 13.89 5.45
N SER A 225 1.05 14.53 6.24
CA SER A 225 0.85 15.96 6.51
C SER A 225 0.90 16.77 5.21
N PRO A 226 0.26 17.95 5.16
CA PRO A 226 0.30 18.80 3.96
C PRO A 226 1.74 19.11 3.51
N GLU A 227 2.69 19.22 4.43
CA GLU A 227 4.10 19.47 4.15
C GLU A 227 4.75 18.27 3.45
N VAL A 228 4.48 17.05 3.90
CA VAL A 228 4.93 15.80 3.25
C VAL A 228 4.39 15.72 1.82
N ILE A 229 3.10 15.94 1.66
CA ILE A 229 2.45 15.89 0.35
C ILE A 229 3.00 16.98 -0.59
N ALA A 230 3.27 18.18 -0.07
CA ALA A 230 3.89 19.24 -0.86
C ALA A 230 5.30 18.86 -1.36
N VAL A 231 6.12 18.23 -0.52
CA VAL A 231 7.44 17.72 -0.94
C VAL A 231 7.32 16.66 -2.03
N LEU A 232 6.43 15.68 -1.86
CA LEU A 232 6.22 14.62 -2.86
C LEU A 232 5.70 15.18 -4.19
N ASN A 233 4.83 16.18 -4.16
CA ASN A 233 4.33 16.84 -5.37
C ASN A 233 5.44 17.57 -6.17
N LYS A 234 6.55 17.99 -5.53
CA LYS A 234 7.68 18.58 -6.26
C LYS A 234 8.35 17.61 -7.22
N ILE A 235 8.37 16.32 -6.87
CA ILE A 235 9.11 15.28 -7.62
C ILE A 235 8.19 14.29 -8.35
N LYS A 236 6.91 14.33 -8.05
CA LYS A 236 5.90 13.52 -8.74
C LYS A 236 5.89 13.89 -10.24
N PRO A 237 5.97 12.92 -11.17
CA PRO A 237 5.82 13.24 -12.58
C PRO A 237 4.48 13.94 -12.84
N PRO A 238 4.47 15.03 -13.62
CA PRO A 238 3.22 15.66 -14.03
C PRO A 238 2.37 14.63 -14.80
N TYR A 239 1.05 14.70 -14.63
CA TYR A 239 0.10 13.79 -15.30
C TYR A 239 0.34 12.29 -15.03
N ASN A 240 0.96 11.94 -13.90
CA ASN A 240 1.31 10.55 -13.57
C ASN A 240 0.12 9.59 -13.57
N VAL A 241 -1.07 10.04 -13.15
CA VAL A 241 -2.30 9.26 -13.19
C VAL A 241 -3.12 9.68 -14.40
N ASN A 242 -3.29 8.78 -15.37
CA ASN A 242 -3.98 9.05 -16.61
C ASN A 242 -5.50 9.29 -16.46
N GLU A 243 -6.13 9.87 -17.46
CA GLU A 243 -7.53 10.26 -17.45
C GLU A 243 -8.48 9.07 -17.23
N LEU A 244 -8.26 7.93 -17.92
CA LEU A 244 -9.10 6.74 -17.78
C LEU A 244 -9.05 6.16 -16.37
N THR A 245 -7.88 6.20 -15.73
CA THR A 245 -7.71 5.81 -14.33
C THR A 245 -8.50 6.72 -13.39
N GLN A 246 -8.42 8.05 -13.59
CA GLN A 246 -9.16 9.03 -12.77
C GLN A 246 -10.67 8.84 -12.92
N GLN A 247 -11.18 8.73 -14.13
CA GLN A 247 -12.60 8.51 -14.42
C GLN A 247 -13.11 7.21 -13.77
N ARG A 248 -12.37 6.10 -13.96
CA ARG A 248 -12.78 4.80 -13.40
C ARG A 248 -12.74 4.78 -11.87
N ALA A 249 -11.74 5.45 -11.27
CA ALA A 249 -11.66 5.60 -9.82
C ALA A 249 -12.86 6.39 -9.27
N LEU A 250 -13.20 7.54 -9.90
CA LEU A 250 -14.35 8.36 -9.50
C LEU A 250 -15.67 7.59 -9.59
N GLU A 251 -15.88 6.84 -10.67
CA GLU A 251 -17.07 6.01 -10.84
C GLU A 251 -17.19 5.00 -9.69
N ARG A 252 -16.11 4.29 -9.37
CA ARG A 252 -16.10 3.27 -8.31
C ARG A 252 -16.29 3.87 -6.92
N LEU A 253 -15.61 4.96 -6.61
CA LEU A 253 -15.64 5.61 -5.29
C LEU A 253 -17.01 6.22 -4.94
N LYS A 254 -17.90 6.43 -5.92
CA LYS A 254 -19.27 6.89 -5.69
C LYS A 254 -20.22 5.80 -5.20
N ASP A 255 -19.87 4.53 -5.40
CA ASP A 255 -20.71 3.38 -5.04
C ASP A 255 -20.14 2.65 -3.82
N GLN A 256 -20.10 3.36 -2.68
CA GLN A 256 -19.57 2.83 -1.43
C GLN A 256 -20.33 1.59 -0.96
N SER A 257 -21.66 1.57 -1.12
CA SER A 257 -22.48 0.44 -0.69
C SER A 257 -22.12 -0.87 -1.41
N LYS A 258 -21.79 -0.79 -2.69
CA LYS A 258 -21.34 -1.95 -3.46
C LYS A 258 -19.98 -2.43 -2.99
N ILE A 259 -19.06 -1.50 -2.69
CA ILE A 259 -17.73 -1.84 -2.15
C ILE A 259 -17.88 -2.56 -0.81
N ASP A 260 -18.68 -2.04 0.10
CA ASP A 260 -18.91 -2.61 1.42
C ASP A 260 -19.53 -4.02 1.35
N ASN A 261 -20.47 -4.23 0.43
CA ASN A 261 -21.07 -5.55 0.19
C ASN A 261 -20.05 -6.56 -0.34
N GLU A 262 -19.16 -6.14 -1.26
CA GLU A 262 -18.10 -7.00 -1.79
C GLU A 262 -17.07 -7.34 -0.69
N ILE A 263 -16.67 -6.39 0.15
CA ILE A 263 -15.79 -6.61 1.30
C ILE A 263 -16.44 -7.61 2.27
N THR A 264 -17.71 -7.42 2.61
CA THR A 264 -18.46 -8.32 3.49
C THR A 264 -18.50 -9.74 2.92
N SER A 265 -18.73 -9.87 1.62
CA SER A 265 -18.72 -11.18 0.94
C SER A 265 -17.33 -11.83 1.02
N ILE A 266 -16.26 -11.08 0.77
CA ILE A 266 -14.88 -11.59 0.85
C ILE A 266 -14.57 -12.06 2.28
N ILE A 267 -14.97 -11.32 3.30
CA ILE A 267 -14.78 -11.70 4.70
C ILE A 267 -15.56 -13.00 5.00
N ALA A 268 -16.82 -13.11 4.58
CA ALA A 268 -17.63 -14.33 4.76
C ALA A 268 -16.98 -15.55 4.06
N GLN A 269 -16.46 -15.37 2.86
CA GLN A 269 -15.74 -16.40 2.12
C GLN A 269 -14.41 -16.77 2.79
N ARG A 270 -13.72 -15.82 3.44
CA ARG A 270 -12.54 -16.10 4.26
C ARG A 270 -12.87 -17.05 5.40
N GLU A 271 -13.92 -16.77 6.15
CA GLU A 271 -14.37 -17.63 7.25
C GLU A 271 -14.76 -19.04 6.76
N ALA A 272 -15.46 -19.14 5.63
CA ALA A 272 -15.81 -20.44 5.05
C ALA A 272 -14.56 -21.24 4.65
N LEU A 273 -13.56 -20.61 4.05
CA LEU A 273 -12.30 -21.28 3.68
C LEU A 273 -11.50 -21.71 4.93
N LEU A 274 -11.48 -20.90 5.99
CA LEU A 274 -10.85 -21.26 7.28
C LEU A 274 -11.45 -22.54 7.86
N GLN A 275 -12.79 -22.71 7.82
CA GLN A 275 -13.44 -23.93 8.30
C GLN A 275 -13.01 -25.18 7.51
N VAL A 276 -12.82 -25.07 6.21
CA VAL A 276 -12.36 -26.18 5.38
C VAL A 276 -10.89 -26.49 5.65
N LEU A 277 -10.03 -25.47 5.71
CA LEU A 277 -8.60 -25.64 5.97
C LEU A 277 -8.31 -26.35 7.30
N ASN A 278 -9.13 -26.12 8.32
CA ASN A 278 -9.02 -26.84 9.60
C ASN A 278 -9.30 -28.36 9.49
N GLN A 279 -9.88 -28.83 8.39
CA GLN A 279 -10.20 -30.25 8.16
C GLN A 279 -9.24 -30.91 7.17
N VAL A 280 -8.31 -30.16 6.59
CA VAL A 280 -7.34 -30.66 5.61
C VAL A 280 -6.17 -31.31 6.32
N SER A 281 -5.90 -32.58 6.04
CA SER A 281 -4.97 -33.43 6.81
C SER A 281 -3.51 -32.96 6.75
N PHE A 282 -3.10 -32.32 5.66
CA PHE A 282 -1.73 -31.83 5.48
C PHE A 282 -1.50 -30.40 6.01
N VAL A 283 -2.54 -29.73 6.56
CA VAL A 283 -2.42 -28.42 7.18
C VAL A 283 -1.94 -28.56 8.61
N GLU A 284 -0.77 -28.00 8.90
CA GLU A 284 -0.17 -28.02 10.25
C GLU A 284 -0.59 -26.82 11.10
N LYS A 285 -0.71 -25.64 10.48
CA LYS A 285 -1.06 -24.40 11.18
C LYS A 285 -1.73 -23.40 10.23
N ILE A 286 -2.80 -22.78 10.70
CA ILE A 286 -3.44 -21.64 10.04
C ILE A 286 -3.08 -20.40 10.84
N TYR A 287 -2.56 -19.38 10.17
CA TYR A 287 -2.22 -18.13 10.83
C TYR A 287 -3.42 -17.17 10.84
N PRO A 288 -3.64 -16.42 11.94
CA PRO A 288 -4.70 -15.41 11.99
C PRO A 288 -4.54 -14.39 10.86
N THR A 289 -5.66 -13.99 10.26
CA THR A 289 -5.65 -13.04 9.16
C THR A 289 -6.76 -12.01 9.26
N GLU A 290 -6.41 -10.78 8.93
CA GLU A 290 -7.30 -9.63 8.77
C GLU A 290 -7.27 -9.10 7.31
N ALA A 291 -6.67 -9.88 6.38
CA ALA A 291 -6.55 -9.55 4.96
C ALA A 291 -7.51 -10.37 4.09
N ASN A 292 -7.47 -10.16 2.79
CA ASN A 292 -8.20 -10.98 1.81
C ASN A 292 -7.44 -12.23 1.36
N PHE A 293 -6.63 -12.79 2.24
CA PHE A 293 -5.88 -14.03 2.03
C PHE A 293 -5.60 -14.71 3.37
N ILE A 294 -5.24 -15.97 3.32
CA ILE A 294 -4.87 -16.80 4.48
C ILE A 294 -3.46 -17.34 4.25
N LEU A 295 -2.59 -17.24 5.25
CA LEU A 295 -1.31 -17.94 5.30
C LEU A 295 -1.50 -19.25 6.07
N VAL A 296 -0.99 -20.33 5.51
CA VAL A 296 -1.13 -21.68 6.06
C VAL A 296 0.21 -22.38 6.01
N LYS A 297 0.63 -23.00 7.11
CA LYS A 297 1.75 -23.94 7.12
C LYS A 297 1.24 -25.33 6.81
N VAL A 298 1.94 -26.04 5.91
CA VAL A 298 1.59 -27.38 5.46
C VAL A 298 2.79 -28.35 5.61
N ASP A 299 2.56 -29.62 5.41
CA ASP A 299 3.60 -30.68 5.46
C ASP A 299 4.74 -30.47 4.44
N ASP A 300 4.40 -30.18 3.18
CA ASP A 300 5.31 -29.88 2.08
C ASP A 300 4.70 -28.87 1.13
N ALA A 301 5.10 -27.61 1.25
CA ALA A 301 4.52 -26.53 0.44
C ALA A 301 4.80 -26.67 -1.06
N ASN A 302 5.94 -27.24 -1.46
CA ASN A 302 6.26 -27.42 -2.88
C ASN A 302 5.35 -28.48 -3.49
N LYS A 303 5.23 -29.64 -2.82
CA LYS A 303 4.34 -30.72 -3.25
C LYS A 303 2.89 -30.22 -3.34
N ARG A 304 2.37 -29.57 -2.29
CA ARG A 304 0.98 -29.11 -2.25
C ARG A 304 0.69 -28.00 -3.25
N TYR A 305 1.68 -27.14 -3.52
CA TYR A 305 1.62 -26.15 -4.58
C TYR A 305 1.47 -26.82 -5.97
N ASP A 306 2.31 -27.80 -6.29
CA ASP A 306 2.30 -28.50 -7.57
C ASP A 306 0.99 -29.28 -7.77
N GLU A 307 0.50 -29.97 -6.73
CA GLU A 307 -0.80 -30.67 -6.76
C GLU A 307 -1.96 -29.72 -7.06
N LEU A 308 -1.98 -28.51 -6.48
CA LEU A 308 -3.00 -27.50 -6.76
C LEU A 308 -2.88 -26.92 -8.18
N ILE A 309 -1.66 -26.72 -8.69
CA ILE A 309 -1.43 -26.31 -10.08
C ILE A 309 -2.00 -27.35 -11.06
N VAL A 310 -1.80 -28.64 -10.81
CA VAL A 310 -2.40 -29.72 -11.62
C VAL A 310 -3.92 -29.66 -11.62
N LYS A 311 -4.54 -29.20 -10.50
CA LYS A 311 -5.98 -28.97 -10.39
C LYS A 311 -6.44 -27.63 -11.01
N GLY A 312 -5.54 -26.86 -11.63
CA GLY A 312 -5.84 -25.56 -12.24
C GLY A 312 -5.99 -24.41 -11.24
N ILE A 313 -5.46 -24.57 -10.02
CA ILE A 313 -5.53 -23.57 -8.96
C ILE A 313 -4.15 -22.97 -8.70
N VAL A 314 -4.01 -21.67 -8.94
CA VAL A 314 -2.77 -20.92 -8.73
C VAL A 314 -2.83 -20.18 -7.38
N ILE A 315 -1.90 -20.53 -6.50
CA ILE A 315 -1.73 -19.89 -5.19
C ILE A 315 -0.31 -19.31 -5.07
N ARG A 316 0.08 -18.91 -3.88
CA ARG A 316 1.45 -18.44 -3.63
C ARG A 316 2.18 -19.35 -2.64
N ASN A 317 3.27 -19.96 -3.07
CA ASN A 317 4.24 -20.56 -2.19
C ASN A 317 5.10 -19.48 -1.53
N ARG A 318 5.23 -19.51 -0.20
CA ARG A 318 5.98 -18.53 0.61
C ARG A 318 7.16 -19.14 1.36
N THR A 319 7.47 -20.39 1.09
CA THR A 319 8.53 -21.16 1.75
C THR A 319 9.90 -20.48 1.74
N THR A 320 10.20 -19.65 0.75
CA THR A 320 11.47 -18.94 0.65
C THR A 320 11.55 -17.67 1.51
N GLN A 321 10.45 -17.25 2.11
CA GLN A 321 10.46 -16.09 3.01
C GLN A 321 10.82 -16.51 4.44
N PRO A 322 11.57 -15.69 5.18
CA PRO A 322 11.92 -16.02 6.56
C PRO A 322 10.65 -16.26 7.39
N LEU A 323 10.70 -17.18 8.35
CA LEU A 323 9.59 -17.58 9.22
C LEU A 323 8.36 -18.17 8.49
N CYS A 324 8.45 -18.38 7.16
CA CYS A 324 7.36 -18.94 6.34
C CYS A 324 7.72 -20.28 5.71
N GLU A 325 8.61 -21.06 6.33
CA GLU A 325 8.93 -22.42 5.86
C GLU A 325 7.67 -23.27 5.76
N ASN A 326 7.53 -23.94 4.62
CA ASN A 326 6.34 -24.73 4.27
C ASN A 326 5.03 -23.95 4.36
N CYS A 327 5.05 -22.65 4.03
CA CYS A 327 3.85 -21.83 4.02
C CYS A 327 3.30 -21.60 2.60
N LEU A 328 1.99 -21.75 2.47
CA LEU A 328 1.19 -21.40 1.30
C LEU A 328 0.28 -20.23 1.64
N ARG A 329 0.11 -19.28 0.70
CA ARG A 329 -0.85 -18.17 0.85
C ARG A 329 -1.99 -18.31 -0.15
N PHE A 330 -3.20 -18.44 0.36
CA PHE A 330 -4.44 -18.54 -0.39
C PHE A 330 -5.13 -17.19 -0.44
N THR A 331 -5.38 -16.64 -1.63
CA THR A 331 -6.22 -15.45 -1.80
C THR A 331 -7.68 -15.86 -1.75
N ILE A 332 -8.52 -15.06 -1.12
CA ILE A 332 -9.96 -15.27 -1.09
C ILE A 332 -10.56 -14.85 -2.43
N GLY A 333 -11.18 -15.80 -3.09
CA GLY A 333 -11.89 -15.60 -4.35
C GLY A 333 -13.40 -15.37 -4.16
N THR A 334 -14.13 -15.42 -5.25
CA THR A 334 -15.59 -15.52 -5.25
C THR A 334 -16.04 -16.86 -4.63
N GLU A 335 -17.32 -16.97 -4.29
CA GLU A 335 -17.89 -18.23 -3.77
C GLU A 335 -17.58 -19.41 -4.70
N GLU A 336 -17.73 -19.22 -6.03
CA GLU A 336 -17.46 -20.27 -7.01
C GLU A 336 -15.96 -20.65 -7.05
N GLU A 337 -15.05 -19.67 -7.04
CA GLU A 337 -13.61 -19.92 -7.04
C GLU A 337 -13.17 -20.60 -5.74
N ASN A 338 -13.67 -20.15 -4.60
CA ASN A 338 -13.38 -20.79 -3.30
C ASN A 338 -13.94 -22.21 -3.23
N LYS A 339 -15.11 -22.47 -3.79
CA LYS A 339 -15.68 -23.83 -3.86
C LYS A 339 -14.79 -24.77 -4.68
N LYS A 340 -14.22 -24.29 -5.79
CA LYS A 340 -13.23 -25.06 -6.58
C LYS A 340 -11.97 -25.36 -5.75
N LEU A 341 -11.45 -24.34 -5.04
CA LEU A 341 -10.29 -24.50 -4.16
C LEU A 341 -10.58 -25.51 -3.04
N MET A 342 -11.71 -25.37 -2.33
CA MET A 342 -12.10 -26.25 -1.23
C MET A 342 -12.26 -27.71 -1.67
N ASN A 343 -12.81 -27.95 -2.87
CA ASN A 343 -12.92 -29.31 -3.44
C ASN A 343 -11.53 -29.88 -3.76
N ALA A 344 -10.66 -29.09 -4.39
CA ALA A 344 -9.31 -29.53 -4.69
C ALA A 344 -8.49 -29.85 -3.42
N LEU A 345 -8.62 -29.03 -2.38
CA LEU A 345 -7.97 -29.29 -1.07
C LEU A 345 -8.43 -30.62 -0.45
N LYS A 346 -9.73 -30.97 -0.54
CA LYS A 346 -10.27 -32.23 -0.06
C LYS A 346 -9.79 -33.44 -0.87
N GLU A 347 -9.60 -33.27 -2.19
CA GLU A 347 -9.13 -34.35 -3.07
C GLU A 347 -7.66 -34.71 -2.90
N ILE A 348 -6.83 -33.74 -2.45
CA ILE A 348 -5.38 -33.94 -2.21
C ILE A 348 -5.03 -34.14 -0.75
N SER A 349 -6.05 -34.16 0.14
CA SER A 349 -5.93 -34.31 1.59
C SER A 349 -5.67 -35.77 2.07
#